data_be58934c76832bdc712a82ce912ccd1d
#
_entry.id   be58934c76832bdc712a82ce912ccd1d
#
_cell.length_a   1.000
_cell.length_b   1.000
_cell.length_c   1.000
_cell.angle_alpha   90.00
_cell.angle_beta   90.00
_cell.angle_gamma   90.00
#
_symmetry.space_group_name_H-M   'P 1'
#
loop_
_entity.id
_entity.type
_entity.pdbx_description
1 polymer ?
#
loop_
_entity_poly.entity_id
_entity_poly.type
_entity_poly.pdbx_seq_one_letter_code
_entity_poly.pdbx_strand_id
1 'polypeptide(L)'
;MSADLALLGRQVRHELIALRRTPLTMILSIVFPLLFFVLLAAVVGNETVDSRQGVRLAQFLAPSMASFGVVMATFSFLAAGFAEARSTGALKRQGCTPLPRWALLGGRIGAALLLGLIATLLVIGTGAALYGVQVYARTLPAVLVALVLASVSFSAMGLAIALLLPTPQATIAVTNGIVVPIAFVSDTFTVNGTLPSWMSTLGWLFPLKHLVNLLGEAFNPYLTGNGFQLDHLAAIAAWGVAGALVAAWALRREQDRTSERRHPARSARASDARPRRTTSPSLVALLAGQVLHSVRLLSRNASSVFFAIAFPILLVALIPTVNGGGDQLMADGRTLGAFFAATMAGYGAAVTAYVNLPTGLAEARDDGVLQRIRGTPLPAWTLLTGRVVGAQVVALLTLAGIGVVGGLMYGTPMPAAWPAVLLTLLLATACFAVVGIAVMTVVRSASSMVGVTLGTLLPLCFISDVFVVGVSYPPVLQGLSWFFPLRHATRALTTAAGATGIDGGFSWVHLGVLAAWTLAGTAVVAVRFSSVRLEPKRHRAS
;
A
#
# COMPACT_ATOMS: atom_id res chain seq x y z
N MET A 1 34.85 18.30 11.58
CA MET A 1 33.65 18.73 10.84
C MET A 1 33.68 18.31 9.37
N SER A 2 34.75 18.55 8.61
CA SER A 2 34.84 18.10 7.20
C SER A 2 34.84 16.57 7.03
N ALA A 3 35.56 15.83 7.89
CA ALA A 3 35.61 14.36 7.85
C ALA A 3 34.27 13.70 8.20
N ASP A 4 33.53 14.24 9.17
CA ASP A 4 32.22 13.75 9.58
C ASP A 4 31.15 13.97 8.50
N LEU A 5 31.16 15.13 7.85
CA LEU A 5 30.28 15.43 6.71
C LEU A 5 30.60 14.52 5.51
N ALA A 6 31.88 14.29 5.22
CA ALA A 6 32.28 13.36 4.16
C ALA A 6 31.86 11.91 4.46
N LEU A 7 31.92 11.49 5.74
CA LEU A 7 31.45 10.18 6.19
C LEU A 7 29.95 10.06 6.02
N LEU A 8 29.18 11.07 6.46
CA LEU A 8 27.72 11.11 6.29
C LEU A 8 27.33 11.05 4.81
N GLY A 9 27.99 11.86 3.96
CA GLY A 9 27.72 11.84 2.51
C GLY A 9 27.98 10.49 1.85
N ARG A 10 29.05 9.78 2.26
CA ARG A 10 29.32 8.40 1.81
C ARG A 10 28.23 7.43 2.23
N GLN A 11 27.74 7.55 3.47
CA GLN A 11 26.66 6.70 3.98
C GLN A 11 25.33 6.98 3.26
N VAL A 12 24.97 8.23 3.07
CA VAL A 12 23.79 8.60 2.27
C VAL A 12 23.87 8.01 0.87
N ARG A 13 25.02 8.15 0.20
CA ARG A 13 25.24 7.56 -1.13
C ARG A 13 25.10 6.03 -1.12
N HIS A 14 25.64 5.37 -0.10
CA HIS A 14 25.52 3.92 0.05
C HIS A 14 24.06 3.48 0.20
N GLU A 15 23.28 4.16 1.05
CA GLU A 15 21.85 3.88 1.24
C GLU A 15 21.04 4.17 -0.06
N LEU A 16 21.34 5.24 -0.79
CA LEU A 16 20.71 5.53 -2.09
C LEU A 16 21.00 4.44 -3.14
N ILE A 17 22.23 3.91 -3.16
CA ILE A 17 22.57 2.77 -4.04
C ILE A 17 21.81 1.51 -3.62
N ALA A 18 21.65 1.28 -2.32
CA ALA A 18 20.86 0.15 -1.81
C ALA A 18 19.37 0.29 -2.19
N LEU A 19 18.80 1.50 -2.15
CA LEU A 19 17.42 1.78 -2.57
C LEU A 19 17.17 1.46 -4.04
N ARG A 20 18.14 1.64 -4.94
CA ARG A 20 18.03 1.22 -6.35
C ARG A 20 17.79 -0.28 -6.51
N ARG A 21 18.19 -1.08 -5.53
CA ARG A 21 17.98 -2.54 -5.50
C ARG A 21 16.62 -2.94 -4.92
N THR A 22 15.86 -1.97 -4.38
CA THR A 22 14.51 -2.14 -3.85
C THR A 22 13.52 -1.28 -4.65
N PRO A 23 13.19 -1.66 -5.90
CA PRO A 23 12.39 -0.83 -6.80
C PRO A 23 10.99 -0.52 -6.24
N LEU A 24 10.44 -1.42 -5.42
CA LEU A 24 9.16 -1.21 -4.75
C LEU A 24 9.15 0.05 -3.89
N THR A 25 10.18 0.26 -3.07
CA THR A 25 10.31 1.44 -2.21
C THR A 25 10.30 2.73 -3.04
N MET A 26 11.05 2.75 -4.15
CA MET A 26 11.10 3.90 -5.04
C MET A 26 9.74 4.15 -5.72
N ILE A 27 9.08 3.08 -6.21
CA ILE A 27 7.77 3.19 -6.87
C ILE A 27 6.74 3.77 -5.90
N LEU A 28 6.62 3.22 -4.70
CA LEU A 28 5.60 3.66 -3.75
C LEU A 28 5.90 5.04 -3.16
N SER A 29 7.17 5.42 -2.98
CA SER A 29 7.53 6.74 -2.42
C SER A 29 7.41 7.88 -3.42
N ILE A 30 7.74 7.63 -4.68
CA ILE A 30 7.84 8.66 -5.71
C ILE A 30 6.68 8.56 -6.69
N VAL A 31 6.48 7.37 -7.26
CA VAL A 31 5.52 7.17 -8.34
C VAL A 31 4.08 7.27 -7.84
N PHE A 32 3.79 6.76 -6.64
CA PHE A 32 2.43 6.78 -6.12
C PHE A 32 1.91 8.21 -5.85
N PRO A 33 2.60 9.10 -5.10
CA PRO A 33 2.14 10.48 -4.92
C PRO A 33 2.06 11.25 -6.24
N LEU A 34 3.03 11.06 -7.14
CA LEU A 34 3.03 11.68 -8.45
C LEU A 34 1.88 11.20 -9.33
N LEU A 35 1.66 9.88 -9.38
CA LEU A 35 0.58 9.27 -10.14
C LEU A 35 -0.78 9.73 -9.62
N PHE A 36 -0.93 9.74 -8.29
CA PHE A 36 -2.14 10.22 -7.64
C PHE A 36 -2.42 11.68 -8.00
N PHE A 37 -1.41 12.53 -7.93
CA PHE A 37 -1.50 13.93 -8.33
C PHE A 37 -1.94 14.08 -9.80
N VAL A 38 -1.21 13.44 -10.73
CA VAL A 38 -1.46 13.56 -12.17
C VAL A 38 -2.83 13.02 -12.54
N LEU A 39 -3.18 11.82 -12.03
CA LEU A 39 -4.46 11.20 -12.35
C LEU A 39 -5.63 11.99 -11.74
N LEU A 40 -5.51 12.44 -10.50
CA LEU A 40 -6.58 13.20 -9.87
C LEU A 40 -6.79 14.55 -10.56
N ALA A 41 -5.70 15.27 -10.88
CA ALA A 41 -5.77 16.53 -11.63
C ALA A 41 -6.30 16.33 -13.07
N ALA A 42 -5.98 15.21 -13.73
CA ALA A 42 -6.45 14.90 -15.07
C ALA A 42 -7.94 14.46 -15.10
N VAL A 43 -8.39 13.79 -14.05
CA VAL A 43 -9.70 13.16 -13.97
C VAL A 43 -10.75 14.13 -13.39
N VAL A 44 -10.41 14.84 -12.30
CA VAL A 44 -11.31 15.83 -11.67
C VAL A 44 -11.35 17.14 -12.48
N GLY A 45 -10.30 17.39 -13.27
CA GLY A 45 -10.07 18.65 -13.96
C GLY A 45 -9.25 19.63 -13.10
N ASN A 46 -8.59 20.58 -13.76
CA ASN A 46 -7.83 21.63 -13.09
C ASN A 46 -8.63 22.94 -13.03
N GLU A 47 -9.90 22.82 -12.62
CA GLU A 47 -10.79 23.96 -12.45
C GLU A 47 -10.50 24.71 -11.14
N THR A 48 -11.08 25.90 -11.01
CA THR A 48 -11.00 26.69 -9.77
C THR A 48 -11.86 26.07 -8.69
N VAL A 49 -11.32 25.98 -7.48
CA VAL A 49 -12.04 25.45 -6.32
C VAL A 49 -12.61 26.64 -5.52
N ASP A 50 -13.95 26.79 -5.52
CA ASP A 50 -14.63 27.92 -4.87
C ASP A 50 -14.35 28.03 -3.37
N SER A 51 -14.23 26.91 -2.69
CA SER A 51 -13.87 26.85 -1.27
C SER A 51 -12.45 27.35 -0.94
N ARG A 52 -11.62 27.59 -1.97
CA ARG A 52 -10.20 27.99 -1.88
C ARG A 52 -9.93 29.30 -2.62
N GLN A 53 -10.84 30.28 -2.55
CA GLN A 53 -10.68 31.62 -3.14
C GLN A 53 -10.38 31.61 -4.65
N GLY A 54 -10.91 30.64 -5.40
CA GLY A 54 -10.69 30.52 -6.85
C GLY A 54 -9.30 30.01 -7.24
N VAL A 55 -8.55 29.38 -6.33
CA VAL A 55 -7.28 28.73 -6.63
C VAL A 55 -7.55 27.42 -7.42
N ARG A 56 -6.75 27.16 -8.45
CA ARG A 56 -6.87 25.92 -9.24
C ARG A 56 -6.57 24.68 -8.40
N LEU A 57 -7.30 23.59 -8.66
CA LEU A 57 -7.14 22.33 -7.94
C LEU A 57 -5.70 21.86 -7.86
N ALA A 58 -4.94 21.89 -8.96
CA ALA A 58 -3.56 21.44 -8.98
C ALA A 58 -2.64 22.27 -8.07
N GLN A 59 -2.90 23.58 -7.92
CA GLN A 59 -2.12 24.47 -7.04
C GLN A 59 -2.22 24.05 -5.57
N PHE A 60 -3.37 23.51 -5.17
CA PHE A 60 -3.62 23.00 -3.84
C PHE A 60 -3.17 21.54 -3.66
N LEU A 61 -3.41 20.71 -4.68
CA LEU A 61 -3.15 19.28 -4.62
C LEU A 61 -1.65 18.96 -4.65
N ALA A 62 -0.85 19.74 -5.40
CA ALA A 62 0.59 19.49 -5.53
C ALA A 62 1.33 19.54 -4.18
N PRO A 63 1.21 20.58 -3.32
CA PRO A 63 1.85 20.60 -2.02
C PRO A 63 1.32 19.52 -1.07
N SER A 64 0.04 19.16 -1.15
CA SER A 64 -0.54 18.08 -0.35
C SER A 64 0.07 16.72 -0.73
N MET A 65 0.20 16.43 -2.02
CA MET A 65 0.82 15.19 -2.51
C MET A 65 2.33 15.17 -2.27
N ALA A 66 3.01 16.32 -2.34
CA ALA A 66 4.41 16.44 -1.94
C ALA A 66 4.60 16.10 -0.45
N SER A 67 3.74 16.62 0.42
CA SER A 67 3.73 16.29 1.87
C SER A 67 3.54 14.79 2.09
N PHE A 68 2.60 14.17 1.38
CA PHE A 68 2.36 12.73 1.46
C PHE A 68 3.58 11.93 0.99
N GLY A 69 4.23 12.33 -0.10
CA GLY A 69 5.46 11.70 -0.59
C GLY A 69 6.60 11.74 0.44
N VAL A 70 6.78 12.88 1.12
CA VAL A 70 7.76 13.02 2.20
C VAL A 70 7.46 12.06 3.35
N VAL A 71 6.21 12.00 3.81
CA VAL A 71 5.82 11.10 4.91
C VAL A 71 5.99 9.63 4.50
N MET A 72 5.59 9.26 3.30
CA MET A 72 5.81 7.91 2.80
C MET A 72 7.30 7.53 2.81
N ALA A 73 8.18 8.41 2.29
CA ALA A 73 9.62 8.16 2.24
C ALA A 73 10.25 8.07 3.63
N THR A 74 9.91 8.99 4.54
CA THR A 74 10.64 9.19 5.80
C THR A 74 10.02 8.42 6.97
N PHE A 75 8.71 8.18 6.99
CA PHE A 75 8.04 7.42 8.03
C PHE A 75 7.89 5.94 7.64
N SER A 76 7.15 5.62 6.56
CA SER A 76 6.80 4.23 6.24
C SER A 76 7.98 3.44 5.68
N PHE A 77 8.68 3.98 4.66
CA PHE A 77 9.73 3.21 3.99
C PHE A 77 11.04 3.16 4.77
N LEU A 78 11.40 4.24 5.47
CA LEU A 78 12.55 4.19 6.38
C LEU A 78 12.31 3.16 7.48
N ALA A 79 11.12 3.15 8.09
CA ALA A 79 10.77 2.18 9.12
C ALA A 79 10.82 0.74 8.60
N ALA A 80 10.22 0.47 7.43
CA ALA A 80 10.24 -0.85 6.80
C ALA A 80 11.66 -1.30 6.46
N GLY A 81 12.48 -0.43 5.85
CA GLY A 81 13.88 -0.72 5.51
C GLY A 81 14.76 -0.95 6.74
N PHE A 82 14.50 -0.22 7.84
CA PHE A 82 15.20 -0.45 9.10
C PHE A 82 14.81 -1.79 9.74
N ALA A 83 13.53 -2.12 9.78
CA ALA A 83 13.04 -3.40 10.30
C ALA A 83 13.57 -4.58 9.46
N GLU A 84 13.64 -4.44 8.14
CA GLU A 84 14.22 -5.44 7.23
C GLU A 84 15.73 -5.63 7.50
N ALA A 85 16.50 -4.54 7.63
CA ALA A 85 17.92 -4.62 7.93
C ALA A 85 18.18 -5.24 9.31
N ARG A 86 17.26 -5.06 10.27
CA ARG A 86 17.30 -5.72 11.58
C ARG A 86 17.03 -7.23 11.45
N SER A 87 16.00 -7.63 10.73
CA SER A 87 15.57 -9.03 10.56
C SER A 87 16.62 -9.87 9.83
N THR A 88 17.26 -9.30 8.80
CA THR A 88 18.34 -9.95 8.02
C THR A 88 19.70 -9.93 8.70
N GLY A 89 19.81 -9.32 9.88
CA GLY A 89 21.07 -9.18 10.62
C GLY A 89 22.06 -8.19 9.99
N ALA A 90 21.65 -7.41 8.98
CA ALA A 90 22.50 -6.41 8.35
C ALA A 90 22.97 -5.34 9.34
N LEU A 91 22.10 -4.92 10.27
CA LEU A 91 22.48 -3.98 11.33
C LEU A 91 23.55 -4.55 12.26
N LYS A 92 23.50 -5.83 12.58
CA LYS A 92 24.52 -6.50 13.41
C LYS A 92 25.87 -6.52 12.69
N ARG A 93 25.87 -6.86 11.39
CA ARG A 93 27.12 -6.84 10.58
C ARG A 93 27.68 -5.43 10.45
N GLN A 94 26.84 -4.41 10.24
CA GLN A 94 27.26 -3.01 10.21
C GLN A 94 27.81 -2.55 11.56
N GLY A 95 27.26 -3.01 12.68
CA GLY A 95 27.74 -2.74 14.03
C GLY A 95 29.10 -3.34 14.35
N CYS A 96 29.60 -4.33 13.59
CA CYS A 96 30.95 -4.89 13.69
C CYS A 96 31.99 -4.09 12.89
N THR A 97 31.59 -3.05 12.16
CA THR A 97 32.49 -2.13 11.44
C THR A 97 32.84 -0.93 12.33
N PRO A 98 33.96 -0.21 12.08
CA PRO A 98 34.35 0.99 12.84
C PRO A 98 33.42 2.19 12.56
N LEU A 99 32.27 1.97 11.92
CA LEU A 99 31.31 3.01 11.55
C LEU A 99 30.51 3.46 12.79
N PRO A 100 30.51 4.74 13.15
CA PRO A 100 29.76 5.23 14.29
C PRO A 100 28.25 5.15 14.04
N ARG A 101 27.49 4.83 15.10
CA ARG A 101 26.03 4.65 15.02
C ARG A 101 25.28 5.87 14.48
N TRP A 102 25.75 7.08 14.79
CA TRP A 102 25.16 8.31 14.27
C TRP A 102 25.28 8.41 12.75
N ALA A 103 26.38 7.95 12.15
CA ALA A 103 26.58 7.96 10.71
C ALA A 103 25.68 6.93 10.01
N LEU A 104 25.45 5.76 10.62
CA LEU A 104 24.50 4.76 10.13
C LEU A 104 23.07 5.29 10.10
N LEU A 105 22.60 5.87 11.21
CA LEU A 105 21.23 6.41 11.30
C LEU A 105 21.10 7.68 10.43
N GLY A 106 22.08 8.57 10.51
CA GLY A 106 22.11 9.80 9.70
C GLY A 106 22.14 9.52 8.22
N GLY A 107 22.86 8.49 7.77
CA GLY A 107 22.87 8.05 6.37
C GLY A 107 21.49 7.61 5.87
N ARG A 108 20.75 6.86 6.68
CA ARG A 108 19.38 6.41 6.36
C ARG A 108 18.40 7.57 6.36
N ILE A 109 18.44 8.43 7.37
CA ILE A 109 17.60 9.64 7.44
C ILE A 109 17.89 10.56 6.26
N GLY A 110 19.17 10.79 5.94
CA GLY A 110 19.59 11.59 4.80
C GLY A 110 19.15 11.02 3.46
N ALA A 111 19.20 9.70 3.28
CA ALA A 111 18.70 9.05 2.08
C ALA A 111 17.17 9.17 1.96
N ALA A 112 16.42 9.00 3.05
CA ALA A 112 14.97 9.17 3.09
C ALA A 112 14.57 10.64 2.83
N LEU A 113 15.30 11.62 3.39
CA LEU A 113 15.15 13.04 3.10
C LEU A 113 15.32 13.32 1.61
N LEU A 114 16.41 12.84 1.01
CA LEU A 114 16.65 13.04 -0.42
C LEU A 114 15.56 12.39 -1.28
N LEU A 115 15.08 11.22 -0.91
CA LEU A 115 13.97 10.55 -1.59
C LEU A 115 12.69 11.39 -1.50
N GLY A 116 12.37 11.93 -0.32
CA GLY A 116 11.24 12.84 -0.11
C GLY A 116 11.37 14.15 -0.91
N LEU A 117 12.57 14.73 -0.97
CA LEU A 117 12.84 15.92 -1.78
C LEU A 117 12.69 15.64 -3.28
N ILE A 118 13.19 14.49 -3.76
CA ILE A 118 13.01 14.07 -5.15
C ILE A 118 11.51 13.90 -5.47
N ALA A 119 10.75 13.25 -4.59
CA ALA A 119 9.31 13.09 -4.76
C ALA A 119 8.60 14.46 -4.82
N THR A 120 8.95 15.37 -3.91
CA THR A 120 8.44 16.76 -3.90
C THR A 120 8.76 17.50 -5.19
N LEU A 121 10.02 17.45 -5.65
CA LEU A 121 10.44 18.11 -6.89
C LEU A 121 9.72 17.54 -8.11
N LEU A 122 9.50 16.24 -8.17
CA LEU A 122 8.78 15.61 -9.27
C LEU A 122 7.29 15.99 -9.28
N VAL A 123 6.63 15.98 -8.12
CA VAL A 123 5.22 16.38 -8.02
C VAL A 123 5.05 17.85 -8.40
N ILE A 124 5.83 18.76 -7.80
CA ILE A 124 5.75 20.19 -8.05
C ILE A 124 6.18 20.53 -9.47
N GLY A 125 7.28 19.93 -9.95
CA GLY A 125 7.78 20.14 -11.31
C GLY A 125 6.78 19.68 -12.38
N THR A 126 6.15 18.52 -12.19
CA THR A 126 5.07 18.04 -13.07
C THR A 126 3.85 18.95 -12.97
N GLY A 127 3.49 19.40 -11.76
CA GLY A 127 2.41 20.36 -11.55
C GLY A 127 2.65 21.68 -12.27
N ALA A 128 3.87 22.21 -12.21
CA ALA A 128 4.23 23.43 -12.92
C ALA A 128 4.21 23.24 -14.45
N ALA A 129 4.74 22.11 -14.94
CA ALA A 129 4.85 21.84 -16.36
C ALA A 129 3.50 21.53 -17.05
N LEU A 130 2.63 20.76 -16.38
CA LEU A 130 1.39 20.27 -17.00
C LEU A 130 0.14 21.06 -16.57
N TYR A 131 0.12 21.60 -15.34
CA TYR A 131 -1.08 22.19 -14.74
C TYR A 131 -0.91 23.65 -14.32
N GLY A 132 0.26 24.26 -14.58
CA GLY A 132 0.53 25.67 -14.29
C GLY A 132 0.65 25.98 -12.79
N VAL A 133 1.09 25.03 -11.97
CA VAL A 133 1.37 25.25 -10.55
C VAL A 133 2.47 26.30 -10.40
N GLN A 134 2.18 27.34 -9.62
CA GLN A 134 3.10 28.45 -9.40
C GLN A 134 3.93 28.21 -8.14
N VAL A 135 5.23 28.46 -8.24
CA VAL A 135 6.19 28.37 -7.15
C VAL A 135 6.70 29.78 -6.82
N TYR A 136 6.61 30.19 -5.57
CA TYR A 136 6.99 31.54 -5.14
C TYR A 136 8.36 31.52 -4.49
N ALA A 137 9.33 32.25 -5.06
CA ALA A 137 10.70 32.34 -4.53
C ALA A 137 10.74 32.82 -3.08
N ARG A 138 9.82 33.71 -2.67
CA ARG A 138 9.71 34.24 -1.29
C ARG A 138 9.43 33.18 -0.24
N THR A 139 8.75 32.09 -0.60
CA THR A 139 8.35 31.03 0.35
C THR A 139 9.28 29.80 0.28
N LEU A 140 10.18 29.71 -0.71
CA LEU A 140 11.10 28.57 -0.85
C LEU A 140 11.93 28.28 0.42
N PRO A 141 12.47 29.28 1.16
CA PRO A 141 13.20 29.00 2.39
C PRO A 141 12.32 28.32 3.46
N ALA A 142 11.06 28.74 3.60
CA ALA A 142 10.13 28.12 4.53
C ALA A 142 9.77 26.69 4.12
N VAL A 143 9.54 26.45 2.81
CA VAL A 143 9.31 25.12 2.25
C VAL A 143 10.50 24.20 2.53
N LEU A 144 11.73 24.65 2.28
CA LEU A 144 12.93 23.84 2.54
C LEU A 144 13.09 23.48 4.01
N VAL A 145 12.92 24.46 4.91
CA VAL A 145 12.97 24.23 6.37
C VAL A 145 11.90 23.24 6.80
N ALA A 146 10.66 23.40 6.31
CA ALA A 146 9.54 22.51 6.61
C ALA A 146 9.83 21.08 6.14
N LEU A 147 10.32 20.90 4.91
CA LEU A 147 10.64 19.58 4.34
C LEU A 147 11.77 18.88 5.11
N VAL A 148 12.83 19.61 5.50
CA VAL A 148 13.92 19.05 6.29
C VAL A 148 13.44 18.66 7.68
N LEU A 149 12.74 19.58 8.36
CA LEU A 149 12.23 19.33 9.72
C LEU A 149 11.23 18.16 9.74
N ALA A 150 10.27 18.15 8.81
CA ALA A 150 9.32 17.07 8.68
C ALA A 150 10.01 15.72 8.38
N SER A 151 11.00 15.71 7.47
CA SER A 151 11.74 14.49 7.14
C SER A 151 12.47 13.91 8.36
N VAL A 152 13.11 14.75 9.16
CA VAL A 152 13.78 14.32 10.41
C VAL A 152 12.74 13.81 11.42
N SER A 153 11.66 14.56 11.61
CA SER A 153 10.60 14.22 12.59
C SER A 153 9.90 12.92 12.24
N PHE A 154 9.45 12.75 11.00
CA PHE A 154 8.81 11.52 10.56
C PHE A 154 9.77 10.34 10.54
N SER A 155 11.07 10.56 10.23
CA SER A 155 12.09 9.51 10.33
C SER A 155 12.28 9.03 11.77
N ALA A 156 12.28 9.93 12.73
CA ALA A 156 12.37 9.59 14.16
C ALA A 156 11.16 8.77 14.62
N MET A 157 9.96 9.19 14.22
CA MET A 157 8.73 8.45 14.51
C MET A 157 8.71 7.06 13.84
N GLY A 158 9.12 6.99 12.57
CA GLY A 158 9.21 5.72 11.82
C GLY A 158 10.21 4.76 12.46
N LEU A 159 11.37 5.27 12.88
CA LEU A 159 12.37 4.48 13.60
C LEU A 159 11.83 3.96 14.94
N ALA A 160 11.08 4.78 15.68
CA ALA A 160 10.44 4.36 16.93
C ALA A 160 9.50 3.16 16.69
N ILE A 161 8.63 3.24 15.69
CA ILE A 161 7.73 2.14 15.32
C ILE A 161 8.51 0.89 14.91
N ALA A 162 9.56 1.03 14.09
CA ALA A 162 10.38 -0.09 13.65
C ALA A 162 11.11 -0.81 14.78
N LEU A 163 11.48 -0.09 15.84
CA LEU A 163 12.11 -0.66 17.02
C LEU A 163 11.12 -1.37 17.96
N LEU A 164 9.88 -0.89 18.01
CA LEU A 164 8.83 -1.47 18.85
C LEU A 164 8.26 -2.77 18.27
N LEU A 165 8.25 -2.91 16.95
CA LEU A 165 7.59 -4.03 16.28
C LEU A 165 8.57 -5.18 15.97
N PRO A 166 8.11 -6.45 16.07
CA PRO A 166 8.98 -7.62 15.96
C PRO A 166 9.39 -7.97 14.52
N THR A 167 8.57 -7.63 13.52
CA THR A 167 8.78 -8.06 12.12
C THR A 167 8.63 -6.90 11.13
N PRO A 168 9.32 -6.97 9.97
CA PRO A 168 9.14 -5.98 8.90
C PRO A 168 7.69 -5.88 8.41
N GLN A 169 6.99 -7.00 8.32
CA GLN A 169 5.59 -7.06 7.88
C GLN A 169 4.67 -6.33 8.86
N ALA A 170 4.88 -6.50 10.17
CA ALA A 170 4.13 -5.76 11.19
C ALA A 170 4.45 -4.26 11.12
N THR A 171 5.70 -3.89 10.86
CA THR A 171 6.11 -2.49 10.70
C THR A 171 5.39 -1.85 9.50
N ILE A 172 5.38 -2.52 8.34
CA ILE A 172 4.67 -2.05 7.14
C ILE A 172 3.17 -1.90 7.41
N ALA A 173 2.54 -2.89 8.05
CA ALA A 173 1.12 -2.86 8.36
C ALA A 173 0.76 -1.69 9.28
N VAL A 174 1.51 -1.50 10.37
CA VAL A 174 1.25 -0.45 11.37
C VAL A 174 1.54 0.93 10.80
N THR A 175 2.67 1.13 10.11
CA THR A 175 2.99 2.45 9.53
C THR A 175 1.97 2.88 8.49
N ASN A 176 1.54 1.99 7.60
CA ASN A 176 0.48 2.33 6.63
C ASN A 176 -0.89 2.46 7.30
N GLY A 177 -1.18 1.63 8.31
CA GLY A 177 -2.39 1.73 9.13
C GLY A 177 -2.51 3.07 9.89
N ILE A 178 -1.38 3.74 10.16
CA ILE A 178 -1.30 5.06 10.77
C ILE A 178 -1.35 6.16 9.69
N VAL A 179 -0.51 6.06 8.65
CA VAL A 179 -0.36 7.13 7.65
C VAL A 179 -1.63 7.36 6.85
N VAL A 180 -2.34 6.29 6.46
CA VAL A 180 -3.54 6.45 5.62
C VAL A 180 -4.66 7.20 6.32
N PRO A 181 -5.11 6.82 7.53
CA PRO A 181 -6.11 7.61 8.25
C PRO A 181 -5.65 9.06 8.52
N ILE A 182 -4.39 9.21 8.93
CA ILE A 182 -3.83 10.54 9.19
C ILE A 182 -3.83 11.40 7.92
N ALA A 183 -3.53 10.83 6.74
CA ALA A 183 -3.58 11.56 5.48
C ALA A 183 -5.00 12.05 5.15
N PHE A 184 -6.03 11.25 5.43
CA PHE A 184 -7.42 11.67 5.25
C PHE A 184 -7.82 12.80 6.21
N VAL A 185 -7.52 12.72 7.51
CA VAL A 185 -7.84 13.77 8.47
C VAL A 185 -6.96 15.02 8.34
N SER A 186 -5.88 14.93 7.56
CA SER A 186 -4.94 16.03 7.30
C SER A 186 -5.19 16.78 5.99
N ASP A 187 -6.35 16.65 5.36
CA ASP A 187 -6.72 17.27 4.08
C ASP A 187 -5.82 16.88 2.89
N THR A 188 -5.07 15.78 3.01
CA THR A 188 -4.14 15.39 1.94
C THR A 188 -4.87 14.96 0.66
N PHE A 189 -6.03 14.30 0.81
CA PHE A 189 -6.83 13.75 -0.30
C PHE A 189 -8.17 14.47 -0.50
N THR A 190 -8.42 15.56 0.22
CA THR A 190 -9.68 16.32 0.13
C THR A 190 -9.63 17.21 -1.10
N VAL A 191 -10.53 16.98 -2.06
CA VAL A 191 -10.55 17.69 -3.34
C VAL A 191 -11.52 18.86 -3.31
N ASN A 192 -12.76 18.65 -2.88
CA ASN A 192 -13.87 19.60 -3.05
C ASN A 192 -14.62 19.94 -1.74
N GLY A 193 -14.12 19.55 -0.60
CA GLY A 193 -14.90 19.63 0.64
C GLY A 193 -14.15 20.16 1.84
N THR A 194 -14.92 20.66 2.78
CA THR A 194 -14.47 20.83 4.15
C THR A 194 -14.61 19.50 4.86
N LEU A 195 -13.55 19.02 5.51
CA LEU A 195 -13.65 17.84 6.38
C LEU A 195 -14.74 18.05 7.43
N PRO A 196 -15.46 17.00 7.85
CA PRO A 196 -16.28 17.04 9.05
C PRO A 196 -15.50 17.65 10.22
N SER A 197 -16.15 18.47 11.03
CA SER A 197 -15.47 19.23 12.11
C SER A 197 -14.64 18.37 13.04
N TRP A 198 -15.15 17.18 13.40
CA TRP A 198 -14.44 16.23 14.25
C TRP A 198 -13.17 15.67 13.59
N MET A 199 -13.18 15.40 12.28
CA MET A 199 -11.99 14.95 11.53
C MET A 199 -10.96 16.06 11.42
N SER A 200 -11.40 17.29 11.12
CA SER A 200 -10.51 18.44 11.05
C SER A 200 -9.84 18.70 12.41
N THR A 201 -10.60 18.67 13.51
CA THR A 201 -10.07 18.81 14.88
C THR A 201 -9.07 17.71 15.21
N LEU A 202 -9.40 16.46 14.89
CA LEU A 202 -8.49 15.32 15.09
C LEU A 202 -7.21 15.48 14.26
N GLY A 203 -7.33 16.00 13.04
CA GLY A 203 -6.18 16.23 12.16
C GLY A 203 -5.12 17.14 12.79
N TRP A 204 -5.53 18.19 13.49
CA TRP A 204 -4.61 19.14 14.15
C TRP A 204 -3.73 18.51 15.24
N LEU A 205 -4.07 17.32 15.72
CA LEU A 205 -3.21 16.57 16.64
C LEU A 205 -1.97 16.02 15.92
N PHE A 206 -2.03 15.75 14.62
CA PHE A 206 -0.99 15.02 13.88
C PHE A 206 -0.06 15.92 13.07
N PRO A 207 1.25 15.60 12.99
CA PRO A 207 2.23 16.44 12.33
C PRO A 207 2.02 16.58 10.82
N LEU A 208 1.31 15.64 10.17
CA LEU A 208 1.02 15.71 8.74
C LEU A 208 0.08 16.87 8.41
N LYS A 209 -0.95 17.14 9.22
CA LYS A 209 -1.84 18.28 9.03
C LYS A 209 -1.07 19.61 9.03
N HIS A 210 -0.12 19.75 9.95
CA HIS A 210 0.74 20.93 10.03
C HIS A 210 1.63 21.08 8.79
N LEU A 211 2.20 19.97 8.28
CA LEU A 211 3.00 19.99 7.07
C LEU A 211 2.17 20.35 5.83
N VAL A 212 1.00 19.73 5.67
CA VAL A 212 0.08 19.98 4.54
C VAL A 212 -0.35 21.45 4.52
N ASN A 213 -0.72 22.02 5.67
CA ASN A 213 -1.10 23.42 5.75
C ASN A 213 0.07 24.36 5.46
N LEU A 214 1.24 24.12 6.06
CA LEU A 214 2.43 24.94 5.84
C LEU A 214 2.84 24.96 4.36
N LEU A 215 2.88 23.79 3.70
CA LEU A 215 3.16 23.73 2.28
C LEU A 215 2.02 24.33 1.45
N GLY A 216 0.76 24.07 1.79
CA GLY A 216 -0.41 24.63 1.12
C GLY A 216 -0.39 26.15 1.13
N GLU A 217 -0.13 26.77 2.28
CA GLU A 217 0.00 28.22 2.39
C GLU A 217 1.23 28.78 1.66
N ALA A 218 2.36 28.04 1.66
CA ALA A 218 3.55 28.47 0.91
C ALA A 218 3.31 28.52 -0.61
N PHE A 219 2.34 27.76 -1.10
CA PHE A 219 1.90 27.74 -2.51
C PHE A 219 0.64 28.59 -2.75
N ASN A 220 0.13 29.30 -1.73
CA ASN A 220 -1.02 30.18 -1.84
C ASN A 220 -0.63 31.48 -2.59
N PRO A 221 -1.27 31.82 -3.72
CA PRO A 221 -0.97 33.03 -4.46
C PRO A 221 -1.26 34.32 -3.67
N TYR A 222 -2.20 34.26 -2.74
CA TYR A 222 -2.64 35.40 -1.94
C TYR A 222 -1.82 35.61 -0.66
N LEU A 223 -0.90 34.72 -0.33
CA LEU A 223 -0.03 34.89 0.82
C LEU A 223 0.90 36.13 0.61
N THR A 224 0.88 37.05 1.53
CA THR A 224 1.74 38.26 1.49
C THR A 224 3.08 38.10 2.21
N GLY A 225 3.22 37.05 3.03
CA GLY A 225 4.40 36.79 3.89
C GLY A 225 5.46 35.89 3.26
N ASN A 226 6.46 35.54 4.07
CA ASN A 226 7.57 34.64 3.71
C ASN A 226 7.25 33.14 3.88
N GLY A 227 6.03 32.79 4.31
CA GLY A 227 5.57 31.41 4.46
C GLY A 227 6.02 30.69 5.74
N PHE A 228 6.78 31.34 6.63
CA PHE A 228 7.15 30.75 7.93
C PHE A 228 5.98 30.79 8.90
N GLN A 229 5.51 29.62 9.31
CA GLN A 229 4.46 29.44 10.33
C GLN A 229 5.10 28.66 11.49
N LEU A 230 5.53 29.40 12.52
CA LEU A 230 6.32 28.85 13.63
C LEU A 230 5.54 27.84 14.48
N ASP A 231 4.23 28.02 14.62
CA ASP A 231 3.32 27.11 15.30
C ASP A 231 3.30 25.72 14.64
N HIS A 232 3.19 25.69 13.31
CA HIS A 232 3.23 24.43 12.55
C HIS A 232 4.60 23.77 12.60
N LEU A 233 5.68 24.54 12.48
CA LEU A 233 7.04 24.03 12.64
C LEU A 233 7.28 23.48 14.05
N ALA A 234 6.82 24.17 15.08
CA ALA A 234 6.92 23.73 16.47
C ALA A 234 6.17 22.41 16.73
N ALA A 235 4.95 22.27 16.17
CA ALA A 235 4.18 21.03 16.27
C ALA A 235 4.91 19.85 15.60
N ILE A 236 5.45 20.05 14.39
CA ILE A 236 6.23 19.02 13.67
C ILE A 236 7.49 18.64 14.48
N ALA A 237 8.20 19.64 15.04
CA ALA A 237 9.38 19.42 15.86
C ALA A 237 9.05 18.63 17.15
N ALA A 238 7.94 18.97 17.82
CA ALA A 238 7.50 18.29 19.04
C ALA A 238 7.26 16.79 18.80
N TRP A 239 6.59 16.44 17.71
CA TRP A 239 6.42 15.04 17.31
C TRP A 239 7.75 14.35 16.96
N GLY A 240 8.67 15.07 16.33
CA GLY A 240 10.02 14.56 16.06
C GLY A 240 10.80 14.26 17.33
N VAL A 241 10.75 15.15 18.31
CA VAL A 241 11.36 14.94 19.63
C VAL A 241 10.72 13.75 20.35
N ALA A 242 9.38 13.67 20.37
CA ALA A 242 8.68 12.53 20.96
C ALA A 242 9.08 11.20 20.28
N GLY A 243 9.13 11.16 18.95
CA GLY A 243 9.59 9.99 18.20
C GLY A 243 11.03 9.62 18.51
N ALA A 244 11.94 10.60 18.62
CA ALA A 244 13.35 10.36 18.95
C ALA A 244 13.51 9.83 20.39
N LEU A 245 12.76 10.32 21.35
CA LEU A 245 12.75 9.84 22.74
C LEU A 245 12.26 8.39 22.82
N VAL A 246 11.16 8.06 22.12
CA VAL A 246 10.65 6.68 22.04
C VAL A 246 11.67 5.76 21.36
N ALA A 247 12.29 6.19 20.26
CA ALA A 247 13.33 5.41 19.58
C ALA A 247 14.54 5.17 20.49
N ALA A 248 15.01 6.18 21.20
CA ALA A 248 16.12 6.05 22.14
C ALA A 248 15.80 5.09 23.30
N TRP A 249 14.59 5.18 23.84
CA TRP A 249 14.12 4.26 24.88
C TRP A 249 14.03 2.81 24.37
N ALA A 250 13.47 2.60 23.17
CA ALA A 250 13.36 1.27 22.58
C ALA A 250 14.73 0.64 22.28
N LEU A 251 15.71 1.45 21.82
CA LEU A 251 17.09 1.01 21.61
C LEU A 251 17.77 0.56 22.92
N ARG A 252 17.59 1.30 24.01
CA ARG A 252 18.12 0.91 25.33
C ARG A 252 17.55 -0.44 25.78
N ARG A 253 16.22 -0.61 25.66
CA ARG A 253 15.54 -1.88 25.99
C ARG A 253 16.04 -3.08 25.18
N GLU A 254 16.35 -2.88 23.90
CA GLU A 254 16.86 -3.96 23.04
C GLU A 254 18.28 -4.38 23.47
N GLN A 255 19.11 -3.44 23.94
CA GLN A 255 20.44 -3.71 24.47
C GLN A 255 20.38 -4.52 25.77
N ASP A 256 19.48 -4.19 26.70
CA ASP A 256 19.29 -4.92 27.96
C ASP A 256 18.85 -6.37 27.69
N ARG A 257 17.90 -6.58 26.79
CA ARG A 257 17.44 -7.93 26.40
C ARG A 257 18.49 -8.79 25.71
N THR A 258 19.44 -8.19 25.00
CA THR A 258 20.54 -8.94 24.36
C THR A 258 21.61 -9.33 25.35
N SER A 259 21.80 -8.60 26.43
CA SER A 259 22.72 -8.97 27.54
C SER A 259 22.16 -10.13 28.36
N GLU A 260 20.85 -10.17 28.61
CA GLU A 260 20.20 -11.27 29.37
C GLU A 260 20.11 -12.59 28.56
N ARG A 261 20.01 -12.55 27.25
CA ARG A 261 19.90 -13.74 26.37
C ARG A 261 21.25 -14.45 26.10
N ARG A 262 22.34 -14.08 26.71
CA ARG A 262 23.62 -14.79 26.61
C ARG A 262 23.66 -16.15 27.33
N HIS A 263 22.57 -16.60 27.96
CA HIS A 263 22.44 -17.98 28.42
C HIS A 263 21.99 -18.87 27.26
N PRO A 264 22.68 -19.98 26.96
CA PRO A 264 22.34 -20.85 25.86
C PRO A 264 20.94 -21.44 26.07
N ALA A 265 20.03 -21.15 25.13
CA ALA A 265 18.76 -21.82 25.08
C ALA A 265 18.99 -23.32 24.94
N ARG A 266 18.52 -24.09 25.93
CA ARG A 266 18.44 -25.55 25.87
C ARG A 266 17.90 -25.96 24.51
N SER A 267 18.68 -26.71 23.77
CA SER A 267 18.29 -27.34 22.52
C SER A 267 16.92 -28.04 22.72
N ALA A 268 15.92 -27.58 21.98
CA ALA A 268 14.66 -28.29 21.92
C ALA A 268 14.96 -29.70 21.40
N ARG A 269 14.70 -30.73 22.22
CA ARG A 269 14.76 -32.12 21.83
C ARG A 269 13.88 -32.27 20.58
N ALA A 270 14.49 -32.75 19.51
CA ALA A 270 13.75 -33.25 18.35
C ALA A 270 12.75 -34.30 18.89
N SER A 271 11.48 -33.99 18.77
CA SER A 271 10.40 -34.93 19.06
C SER A 271 10.52 -36.07 18.05
N ASP A 272 10.81 -37.29 18.51
CA ASP A 272 10.69 -38.51 17.73
C ASP A 272 9.21 -38.70 17.34
N ALA A 273 8.81 -38.05 16.28
CA ALA A 273 7.53 -38.27 15.64
C ALA A 273 7.59 -39.60 14.91
N ARG A 274 7.14 -40.66 15.57
CA ARG A 274 6.89 -41.95 14.90
C ARG A 274 6.03 -41.71 13.65
N PRO A 275 6.39 -42.30 12.49
CA PRO A 275 5.60 -42.17 11.28
C PRO A 275 4.21 -42.75 11.54
N ARG A 276 3.17 -41.90 11.64
CA ARG A 276 1.80 -42.33 11.59
C ARG A 276 1.58 -42.99 10.23
N ARG A 277 1.14 -44.24 10.21
CA ARG A 277 0.57 -44.88 9.00
C ARG A 277 -0.58 -44.01 8.54
N THR A 278 -0.35 -43.19 7.54
CA THR A 278 -1.34 -42.33 6.91
C THR A 278 -1.99 -43.16 5.80
N THR A 279 -3.27 -43.53 5.95
CA THR A 279 -4.15 -43.75 4.81
C THR A 279 -4.01 -42.56 3.88
N SER A 280 -3.92 -42.80 2.57
CA SER A 280 -3.82 -41.73 1.57
C SER A 280 -4.99 -40.75 1.81
N PRO A 281 -4.73 -39.45 2.07
CA PRO A 281 -5.80 -38.51 2.39
C PRO A 281 -6.71 -38.38 1.18
N SER A 282 -8.02 -38.26 1.42
CA SER A 282 -8.98 -38.01 0.36
C SER A 282 -8.67 -36.67 -0.33
N LEU A 283 -9.02 -36.54 -1.60
CA LEU A 283 -8.80 -35.32 -2.39
C LEU A 283 -9.38 -34.08 -1.70
N VAL A 284 -10.55 -34.22 -1.05
CA VAL A 284 -11.19 -33.17 -0.26
C VAL A 284 -10.33 -32.75 0.93
N ALA A 285 -9.77 -33.72 1.66
CA ALA A 285 -8.88 -33.43 2.79
C ALA A 285 -7.58 -32.75 2.35
N LEU A 286 -7.04 -33.10 1.19
CA LEU A 286 -5.87 -32.44 0.60
C LEU A 286 -6.18 -30.99 0.23
N LEU A 287 -7.30 -30.74 -0.45
CA LEU A 287 -7.73 -29.38 -0.82
C LEU A 287 -8.01 -28.53 0.42
N ALA A 288 -8.79 -29.06 1.38
CA ALA A 288 -9.07 -28.37 2.64
C ALA A 288 -7.78 -28.02 3.40
N GLY A 289 -6.82 -28.95 3.44
CA GLY A 289 -5.49 -28.72 4.01
C GLY A 289 -4.73 -27.60 3.32
N GLN A 290 -4.77 -27.53 1.98
CA GLN A 290 -4.12 -26.47 1.20
C GLN A 290 -4.80 -25.10 1.37
N VAL A 291 -6.15 -25.08 1.43
CA VAL A 291 -6.91 -23.85 1.72
C VAL A 291 -6.56 -23.30 3.10
N LEU A 292 -6.63 -24.17 4.12
CA LEU A 292 -6.30 -23.79 5.49
C LEU A 292 -4.84 -23.31 5.62
N HIS A 293 -3.92 -23.98 4.94
CA HIS A 293 -2.51 -23.56 4.87
C HIS A 293 -2.37 -22.18 4.22
N SER A 294 -3.08 -21.92 3.12
CA SER A 294 -3.05 -20.64 2.40
C SER A 294 -3.60 -19.50 3.27
N VAL A 295 -4.74 -19.72 3.94
CA VAL A 295 -5.32 -18.73 4.86
C VAL A 295 -4.39 -18.46 6.04
N ARG A 296 -3.79 -19.50 6.64
CA ARG A 296 -2.81 -19.35 7.72
C ARG A 296 -1.55 -18.59 7.29
N LEU A 297 -1.05 -18.84 6.10
CA LEU A 297 0.11 -18.08 5.58
C LEU A 297 -0.22 -16.60 5.47
N LEU A 298 -1.38 -16.28 4.90
CA LEU A 298 -1.82 -14.89 4.79
C LEU A 298 -2.02 -14.25 6.17
N SER A 299 -2.71 -14.92 7.09
CA SER A 299 -2.98 -14.39 8.44
C SER A 299 -1.71 -14.16 9.28
N ARG A 300 -0.63 -14.87 8.98
CA ARG A 300 0.68 -14.67 9.61
C ARG A 300 1.48 -13.51 9.03
N ASN A 301 1.10 -13.00 7.86
CA ASN A 301 1.71 -11.84 7.24
C ASN A 301 0.84 -10.60 7.50
N ALA A 302 1.20 -9.81 8.51
CA ALA A 302 0.43 -8.64 8.94
C ALA A 302 0.23 -7.61 7.80
N SER A 303 1.24 -7.42 6.94
CA SER A 303 1.13 -6.52 5.79
C SER A 303 0.09 -7.02 4.78
N SER A 304 0.10 -8.31 4.46
CA SER A 304 -0.90 -8.90 3.55
C SER A 304 -2.32 -8.81 4.11
N VAL A 305 -2.51 -9.06 5.41
CA VAL A 305 -3.81 -8.91 6.08
C VAL A 305 -4.26 -7.45 6.03
N PHE A 306 -3.37 -6.53 6.32
CA PHE A 306 -3.68 -5.10 6.29
C PHE A 306 -4.18 -4.67 4.91
N PHE A 307 -3.40 -4.90 3.85
CA PHE A 307 -3.77 -4.44 2.51
C PHE A 307 -4.94 -5.21 1.88
N ALA A 308 -5.13 -6.48 2.25
CA ALA A 308 -6.22 -7.29 1.70
C ALA A 308 -7.57 -7.06 2.41
N ILE A 309 -7.57 -6.81 3.72
CA ILE A 309 -8.77 -6.77 4.55
C ILE A 309 -8.95 -5.38 5.19
N ALA A 310 -7.98 -4.96 6.03
CA ALA A 310 -8.15 -3.75 6.83
C ALA A 310 -8.18 -2.48 5.97
N PHE A 311 -7.35 -2.39 4.95
CA PHE A 311 -7.24 -1.21 4.10
C PHE A 311 -8.51 -0.95 3.26
N PRO A 312 -9.11 -1.93 2.55
CA PRO A 312 -10.39 -1.72 1.87
C PRO A 312 -11.51 -1.31 2.82
N ILE A 313 -11.60 -1.94 3.99
CA ILE A 313 -12.60 -1.59 5.02
C ILE A 313 -12.39 -0.16 5.50
N LEU A 314 -11.15 0.24 5.77
CA LEU A 314 -10.78 1.57 6.18
C LEU A 314 -11.17 2.62 5.12
N LEU A 315 -10.92 2.33 3.84
CA LEU A 315 -11.27 3.24 2.75
C LEU A 315 -12.79 3.39 2.59
N VAL A 316 -13.57 2.32 2.80
CA VAL A 316 -15.03 2.42 2.86
C VAL A 316 -15.49 3.36 3.98
N ALA A 317 -14.80 3.35 5.12
CA ALA A 317 -15.11 4.28 6.20
C ALA A 317 -14.69 5.72 5.89
N LEU A 318 -13.53 5.93 5.28
CA LEU A 318 -12.93 7.25 5.13
C LEU A 318 -13.39 8.00 3.88
N ILE A 319 -13.42 7.35 2.70
CA ILE A 319 -13.69 8.06 1.45
C ILE A 319 -15.09 8.67 1.40
N PRO A 320 -16.19 7.96 1.72
CA PRO A 320 -17.50 8.57 1.75
C PRO A 320 -17.61 9.69 2.81
N THR A 321 -17.02 9.50 4.00
CA THR A 321 -17.04 10.51 5.07
C THR A 321 -16.42 11.83 4.62
N VAL A 322 -15.29 11.77 3.90
CA VAL A 322 -14.59 12.98 3.39
C VAL A 322 -15.34 13.64 2.23
N ASN A 323 -16.15 12.88 1.49
CA ASN A 323 -16.89 13.36 0.34
C ASN A 323 -18.38 13.70 0.66
N GLY A 324 -18.69 14.07 1.86
CA GLY A 324 -20.01 14.58 2.25
C GLY A 324 -20.94 13.56 2.92
N GLY A 325 -20.47 12.34 3.15
CA GLY A 325 -21.21 11.25 3.80
C GLY A 325 -21.57 10.10 2.86
N GLY A 326 -21.75 8.93 3.44
CA GLY A 326 -22.04 7.71 2.68
C GLY A 326 -23.48 7.58 2.20
N ASP A 327 -24.38 8.38 2.75
CA ASP A 327 -25.80 8.51 2.42
C ASP A 327 -26.05 9.42 1.20
N GLN A 328 -25.03 10.16 0.76
CA GLN A 328 -25.12 11.04 -0.40
C GLN A 328 -25.50 10.22 -1.64
N LEU A 329 -26.55 10.68 -2.36
CA LEU A 329 -27.02 10.04 -3.57
C LEU A 329 -26.17 10.46 -4.77
N MET A 330 -25.76 9.48 -5.55
CA MET A 330 -25.12 9.67 -6.84
C MET A 330 -26.17 9.91 -7.93
N ALA A 331 -25.75 10.37 -9.11
CA ALA A 331 -26.62 10.63 -10.26
C ALA A 331 -27.44 9.40 -10.72
N ASP A 332 -26.98 8.19 -10.41
CA ASP A 332 -27.64 6.92 -10.71
C ASP A 332 -28.56 6.41 -9.58
N GLY A 333 -28.81 7.22 -8.56
CA GLY A 333 -29.70 6.91 -7.43
C GLY A 333 -29.08 6.00 -6.35
N ARG A 334 -27.82 5.58 -6.50
CA ARG A 334 -27.11 4.80 -5.49
C ARG A 334 -26.48 5.71 -4.43
N THR A 335 -26.35 5.21 -3.21
CA THR A 335 -25.61 5.93 -2.18
C THR A 335 -24.10 5.77 -2.40
N LEU A 336 -23.35 6.80 -2.04
CA LEU A 336 -21.89 6.81 -2.14
C LEU A 336 -21.26 5.66 -1.32
N GLY A 337 -21.83 5.38 -0.14
CA GLY A 337 -21.40 4.26 0.72
C GLY A 337 -21.57 2.90 0.04
N ALA A 338 -22.70 2.65 -0.61
CA ALA A 338 -22.95 1.40 -1.33
C ALA A 338 -22.01 1.23 -2.53
N PHE A 339 -21.74 2.32 -3.24
CA PHE A 339 -20.78 2.33 -4.35
C PHE A 339 -19.37 1.96 -3.88
N PHE A 340 -18.87 2.64 -2.84
CA PHE A 340 -17.53 2.34 -2.31
C PHE A 340 -17.45 0.97 -1.65
N ALA A 341 -18.51 0.48 -1.02
CA ALA A 341 -18.56 -0.89 -0.53
C ALA A 341 -18.33 -1.93 -1.64
N ALA A 342 -19.01 -1.76 -2.79
CA ALA A 342 -18.86 -2.66 -3.93
C ALA A 342 -17.47 -2.55 -4.59
N THR A 343 -16.96 -1.33 -4.82
CA THR A 343 -15.66 -1.12 -5.47
C THR A 343 -14.49 -1.57 -4.58
N MET A 344 -14.58 -1.35 -3.26
CA MET A 344 -13.56 -1.80 -2.30
C MET A 344 -13.56 -3.31 -2.11
N ALA A 345 -14.70 -3.99 -2.27
CA ALA A 345 -14.73 -5.46 -2.32
C ALA A 345 -13.95 -5.97 -3.54
N GLY A 346 -14.14 -5.36 -4.71
CA GLY A 346 -13.36 -5.64 -5.92
C GLY A 346 -11.86 -5.36 -5.75
N TYR A 347 -11.51 -4.24 -5.13
CA TYR A 347 -10.13 -3.89 -4.81
C TYR A 347 -9.48 -4.91 -3.84
N GLY A 348 -10.17 -5.27 -2.77
CA GLY A 348 -9.70 -6.28 -1.81
C GLY A 348 -9.45 -7.65 -2.47
N ALA A 349 -10.34 -8.07 -3.37
CA ALA A 349 -10.18 -9.26 -4.19
C ALA A 349 -8.93 -9.16 -5.09
N ALA A 350 -8.72 -8.01 -5.76
CA ALA A 350 -7.57 -7.77 -6.62
C ALA A 350 -6.26 -7.78 -5.81
N VAL A 351 -6.17 -7.09 -4.67
CA VAL A 351 -4.97 -7.11 -3.82
C VAL A 351 -4.67 -8.52 -3.32
N THR A 352 -5.69 -9.24 -2.86
CA THR A 352 -5.52 -10.60 -2.33
C THR A 352 -5.02 -11.55 -3.42
N ALA A 353 -5.63 -11.51 -4.59
CA ALA A 353 -5.44 -12.51 -5.63
C ALA A 353 -4.37 -12.13 -6.66
N TYR A 354 -4.24 -10.84 -7.01
CA TYR A 354 -3.26 -10.37 -8.00
C TYR A 354 -1.92 -9.95 -7.38
N VAL A 355 -1.93 -9.46 -6.11
CA VAL A 355 -0.70 -9.01 -5.44
C VAL A 355 -0.19 -10.06 -4.44
N ASN A 356 -0.97 -10.41 -3.42
CA ASN A 356 -0.49 -11.21 -2.31
C ASN A 356 -0.27 -12.69 -2.68
N LEU A 357 -1.19 -13.30 -3.43
CA LEU A 357 -1.10 -14.72 -3.79
C LEU A 357 0.14 -15.01 -4.65
N PRO A 358 0.39 -14.31 -5.78
CA PRO A 358 1.56 -14.60 -6.62
C PRO A 358 2.86 -14.17 -5.94
N THR A 359 2.85 -13.13 -5.09
CA THR A 359 4.02 -12.74 -4.28
C THR A 359 4.40 -13.87 -3.32
N GLY A 360 3.45 -14.42 -2.58
CA GLY A 360 3.71 -15.55 -1.67
C GLY A 360 4.15 -16.84 -2.39
N LEU A 361 3.70 -17.06 -3.64
CA LEU A 361 4.22 -18.14 -4.48
C LEU A 361 5.65 -17.85 -4.97
N ALA A 362 5.97 -16.60 -5.31
CA ALA A 362 7.31 -16.18 -5.71
C ALA A 362 8.30 -16.30 -4.53
N GLU A 363 7.89 -15.92 -3.32
CA GLU A 363 8.67 -16.14 -2.09
C GLU A 363 8.93 -17.65 -1.87
N ALA A 364 7.89 -18.48 -1.95
CA ALA A 364 8.01 -19.93 -1.82
C ALA A 364 8.91 -20.55 -2.90
N ARG A 365 8.96 -19.96 -4.11
CA ARG A 365 9.90 -20.32 -5.17
C ARG A 365 11.34 -19.94 -4.80
N ASP A 366 11.55 -18.69 -4.40
CA ASP A 366 12.87 -18.13 -4.08
C ASP A 366 13.50 -18.85 -2.85
N ASP A 367 12.68 -19.29 -1.90
CA ASP A 367 13.07 -20.07 -0.71
C ASP A 367 13.22 -21.59 -0.97
N GLY A 368 12.99 -22.05 -2.20
CA GLY A 368 13.07 -23.46 -2.58
C GLY A 368 11.93 -24.35 -2.02
N VAL A 369 10.89 -23.75 -1.43
CA VAL A 369 9.74 -24.51 -0.88
C VAL A 369 8.97 -25.22 -1.99
N LEU A 370 8.78 -24.57 -3.14
CA LEU A 370 8.11 -25.21 -4.29
C LEU A 370 8.87 -26.42 -4.83
N GLN A 371 10.21 -26.44 -4.75
CA GLN A 371 11.02 -27.59 -5.13
C GLN A 371 10.79 -28.76 -4.16
N ARG A 372 10.72 -28.49 -2.86
CA ARG A 372 10.43 -29.52 -1.84
C ARG A 372 9.03 -30.10 -2.02
N ILE A 373 8.04 -29.26 -2.33
CA ILE A 373 6.65 -29.71 -2.59
C ILE A 373 6.61 -30.62 -3.82
N ARG A 374 7.39 -30.34 -4.88
CA ARG A 374 7.48 -31.22 -6.07
C ARG A 374 8.04 -32.62 -5.76
N GLY A 375 8.85 -32.76 -4.71
CA GLY A 375 9.33 -34.04 -4.20
C GLY A 375 8.28 -34.83 -3.41
N THR A 376 7.08 -34.26 -3.20
CA THR A 376 5.96 -34.93 -2.53
C THR A 376 4.93 -35.43 -3.56
N PRO A 377 4.08 -36.41 -3.22
CA PRO A 377 3.02 -36.89 -4.12
C PRO A 377 1.86 -35.91 -4.30
N LEU A 378 2.03 -34.62 -3.90
CA LEU A 378 0.99 -33.59 -4.01
C LEU A 378 0.89 -33.11 -5.48
N PRO A 379 -0.26 -33.24 -6.15
CA PRO A 379 -0.42 -32.71 -7.50
C PRO A 379 -0.31 -31.16 -7.52
N ALA A 380 0.39 -30.61 -8.52
CA ALA A 380 0.60 -29.16 -8.62
C ALA A 380 -0.70 -28.35 -8.70
N TRP A 381 -1.74 -28.91 -9.34
CA TRP A 381 -3.05 -28.27 -9.44
C TRP A 381 -3.75 -28.13 -8.07
N THR A 382 -3.56 -29.07 -7.14
CA THR A 382 -4.15 -28.96 -5.78
C THR A 382 -3.53 -27.81 -5.00
N LEU A 383 -2.23 -27.56 -5.18
CA LEU A 383 -1.56 -26.41 -4.59
C LEU A 383 -2.14 -25.09 -5.13
N LEU A 384 -2.25 -24.97 -6.47
CA LEU A 384 -2.77 -23.75 -7.09
C LEU A 384 -4.23 -23.52 -6.76
N THR A 385 -5.08 -24.54 -6.85
CA THR A 385 -6.51 -24.46 -6.49
C THR A 385 -6.67 -24.09 -5.01
N GLY A 386 -5.90 -24.71 -4.12
CA GLY A 386 -5.95 -24.37 -2.69
C GLY A 386 -5.53 -22.90 -2.41
N ARG A 387 -4.61 -22.36 -3.20
CA ARG A 387 -4.23 -20.94 -3.13
C ARG A 387 -5.35 -20.01 -3.63
N VAL A 388 -5.99 -20.34 -4.75
CA VAL A 388 -7.10 -19.57 -5.32
C VAL A 388 -8.30 -19.58 -4.37
N VAL A 389 -8.71 -20.76 -3.88
CA VAL A 389 -9.82 -20.88 -2.92
C VAL A 389 -9.49 -20.17 -1.60
N GLY A 390 -8.23 -20.24 -1.14
CA GLY A 390 -7.78 -19.45 0.02
C GLY A 390 -7.94 -17.93 -0.20
N ALA A 391 -7.61 -17.43 -1.39
CA ALA A 391 -7.82 -16.04 -1.75
C ALA A 391 -9.32 -15.66 -1.81
N GLN A 392 -10.18 -16.57 -2.30
CA GLN A 392 -11.65 -16.38 -2.30
C GLN A 392 -12.21 -16.28 -0.87
N VAL A 393 -11.74 -17.12 0.05
CA VAL A 393 -12.12 -17.03 1.47
C VAL A 393 -11.75 -15.66 2.06
N VAL A 394 -10.56 -15.15 1.76
CA VAL A 394 -10.13 -13.83 2.23
C VAL A 394 -10.97 -12.71 1.59
N ALA A 395 -11.28 -12.80 0.30
CA ALA A 395 -12.15 -11.84 -0.38
C ALA A 395 -13.56 -11.81 0.23
N LEU A 396 -14.11 -12.98 0.58
CA LEU A 396 -15.40 -13.08 1.28
C LEU A 396 -15.36 -12.48 2.69
N LEU A 397 -14.28 -12.70 3.44
CA LEU A 397 -14.09 -12.06 4.75
C LEU A 397 -13.98 -10.54 4.62
N THR A 398 -13.31 -10.05 3.57
CA THR A 398 -13.22 -8.61 3.27
C THR A 398 -14.59 -8.04 2.93
N LEU A 399 -15.37 -8.72 2.08
CA LEU A 399 -16.75 -8.32 1.75
C LEU A 399 -17.63 -8.25 3.01
N ALA A 400 -17.54 -9.26 3.90
CA ALA A 400 -18.29 -9.26 5.15
C ALA A 400 -17.89 -8.06 6.05
N GLY A 401 -16.59 -7.79 6.21
CA GLY A 401 -16.10 -6.64 6.97
C GLY A 401 -16.56 -5.30 6.39
N ILE A 402 -16.53 -5.16 5.07
CA ILE A 402 -17.05 -4.00 4.34
C ILE A 402 -18.56 -3.83 4.58
N GLY A 403 -19.33 -4.92 4.50
CA GLY A 403 -20.77 -4.90 4.76
C GLY A 403 -21.11 -4.45 6.20
N VAL A 404 -20.34 -4.94 7.17
CA VAL A 404 -20.51 -4.53 8.57
C VAL A 404 -20.23 -3.04 8.76
N VAL A 405 -19.09 -2.55 8.27
CA VAL A 405 -18.70 -1.13 8.41
C VAL A 405 -19.61 -0.21 7.62
N GLY A 406 -19.97 -0.56 6.38
CA GLY A 406 -20.90 0.21 5.55
C GLY A 406 -22.30 0.28 6.17
N GLY A 407 -22.77 -0.84 6.72
CA GLY A 407 -24.06 -0.89 7.43
C GLY A 407 -24.08 -0.06 8.72
N LEU A 408 -23.03 -0.16 9.54
CA LEU A 408 -22.94 0.57 10.81
C LEU A 408 -22.72 2.08 10.65
N MET A 409 -21.88 2.49 9.69
CA MET A 409 -21.53 3.91 9.51
C MET A 409 -22.52 4.69 8.65
N TYR A 410 -23.07 4.04 7.61
CA TYR A 410 -23.85 4.72 6.57
C TYR A 410 -25.23 4.13 6.35
N GLY A 411 -25.63 3.13 7.15
CA GLY A 411 -26.90 2.43 6.91
C GLY A 411 -26.97 1.77 5.54
N THR A 412 -25.83 1.43 4.94
CA THR A 412 -25.79 0.85 3.60
C THR A 412 -26.65 -0.42 3.55
N PRO A 413 -27.68 -0.47 2.69
CA PRO A 413 -28.57 -1.61 2.63
C PRO A 413 -27.83 -2.86 2.15
N MET A 414 -28.25 -4.02 2.65
CA MET A 414 -27.76 -5.29 2.14
C MET A 414 -28.12 -5.45 0.67
N PRO A 415 -27.21 -5.93 -0.20
CA PRO A 415 -27.52 -6.14 -1.61
C PRO A 415 -28.70 -7.07 -1.78
N ALA A 416 -29.68 -6.70 -2.58
CA ALA A 416 -30.81 -7.60 -2.92
C ALA A 416 -30.34 -8.78 -3.78
N ALA A 417 -29.35 -8.56 -4.65
CA ALA A 417 -28.82 -9.55 -5.60
C ALA A 417 -27.56 -10.27 -5.06
N TRP A 418 -27.64 -10.85 -3.85
CA TRP A 418 -26.53 -11.60 -3.25
C TRP A 418 -25.90 -12.65 -4.17
N PRO A 419 -26.67 -13.46 -4.94
CA PRO A 419 -26.05 -14.43 -5.85
C PRO A 419 -25.17 -13.78 -6.91
N ALA A 420 -25.56 -12.63 -7.44
CA ALA A 420 -24.75 -11.88 -8.43
C ALA A 420 -23.49 -11.28 -7.79
N VAL A 421 -23.59 -10.75 -6.57
CA VAL A 421 -22.41 -10.23 -5.82
C VAL A 421 -21.41 -11.36 -5.56
N LEU A 422 -21.87 -12.51 -5.06
CA LEU A 422 -21.02 -13.66 -4.75
C LEU A 422 -20.37 -14.22 -6.02
N LEU A 423 -21.15 -14.48 -7.07
CA LEU A 423 -20.60 -14.98 -8.34
C LEU A 423 -19.55 -14.02 -8.90
N THR A 424 -19.85 -12.73 -8.94
CA THR A 424 -18.92 -11.73 -9.46
C THR A 424 -17.63 -11.67 -8.64
N LEU A 425 -17.72 -11.67 -7.30
CA LEU A 425 -16.56 -11.62 -6.42
C LEU A 425 -15.68 -12.87 -6.58
N LEU A 426 -16.28 -14.05 -6.64
CA LEU A 426 -15.56 -15.31 -6.80
C LEU A 426 -14.89 -15.41 -8.16
N LEU A 427 -15.60 -15.01 -9.24
CA LEU A 427 -15.04 -14.99 -10.59
C LEU A 427 -13.93 -13.94 -10.72
N ALA A 428 -14.13 -12.73 -10.20
CA ALA A 428 -13.11 -11.68 -10.19
C ALA A 428 -11.85 -12.12 -9.42
N THR A 429 -12.03 -12.73 -8.25
CA THR A 429 -10.90 -13.26 -7.45
C THR A 429 -10.14 -14.35 -8.20
N ALA A 430 -10.85 -15.27 -8.86
CA ALA A 430 -10.24 -16.31 -9.69
C ALA A 430 -9.48 -15.70 -10.88
N CYS A 431 -10.07 -14.73 -11.57
CA CYS A 431 -9.46 -13.98 -12.66
C CYS A 431 -8.14 -13.32 -12.21
N PHE A 432 -8.18 -12.54 -11.14
CA PHE A 432 -7.00 -11.85 -10.60
C PHE A 432 -5.91 -12.84 -10.14
N ALA A 433 -6.30 -13.97 -9.54
CA ALA A 433 -5.37 -15.00 -9.11
C ALA A 433 -4.62 -15.61 -10.31
N VAL A 434 -5.34 -15.98 -11.34
CA VAL A 434 -4.74 -16.62 -12.53
C VAL A 434 -3.87 -15.63 -13.30
N VAL A 435 -4.32 -14.38 -13.47
CA VAL A 435 -3.52 -13.31 -14.10
C VAL A 435 -2.26 -13.03 -13.27
N GLY A 436 -2.37 -12.95 -11.94
CA GLY A 436 -1.22 -12.76 -11.06
C GLY A 436 -0.21 -13.92 -11.13
N ILE A 437 -0.68 -15.17 -11.16
CA ILE A 437 0.18 -16.36 -11.35
C ILE A 437 0.84 -16.32 -12.74
N ALA A 438 0.12 -15.92 -13.79
CA ALA A 438 0.68 -15.76 -15.12
C ALA A 438 1.83 -14.73 -15.13
N VAL A 439 1.64 -13.57 -14.48
CA VAL A 439 2.71 -12.55 -14.29
C VAL A 439 3.90 -13.14 -13.53
N MET A 440 3.66 -13.95 -12.48
CA MET A 440 4.73 -14.61 -11.71
C MET A 440 5.60 -15.53 -12.58
N THR A 441 5.07 -16.12 -13.64
CA THR A 441 5.86 -16.98 -14.54
C THR A 441 6.94 -16.20 -15.31
N VAL A 442 6.80 -14.89 -15.45
CA VAL A 442 7.72 -14.00 -16.16
C VAL A 442 8.66 -13.27 -15.20
N VAL A 443 8.18 -12.94 -13.99
CA VAL A 443 8.93 -12.18 -13.01
C VAL A 443 9.92 -13.07 -12.26
N ARG A 444 11.19 -12.62 -12.17
CA ARG A 444 12.30 -13.42 -11.68
C ARG A 444 12.46 -13.48 -10.16
N SER A 445 11.92 -12.53 -9.42
CA SER A 445 12.09 -12.46 -7.95
C SER A 445 10.80 -12.02 -7.25
N ALA A 446 10.62 -12.44 -5.99
CA ALA A 446 9.48 -12.03 -5.17
C ALA A 446 9.43 -10.51 -4.95
N SER A 447 10.57 -9.86 -4.75
CA SER A 447 10.63 -8.40 -4.59
C SER A 447 10.21 -7.65 -5.85
N SER A 448 10.58 -8.14 -7.04
CA SER A 448 10.12 -7.58 -8.32
C SER A 448 8.63 -7.84 -8.54
N MET A 449 8.11 -8.96 -8.03
CA MET A 449 6.69 -9.32 -8.16
C MET A 449 5.79 -8.26 -7.52
N VAL A 450 6.08 -7.84 -6.29
CA VAL A 450 5.32 -6.78 -5.61
C VAL A 450 5.38 -5.47 -6.40
N GLY A 451 6.56 -5.10 -6.92
CA GLY A 451 6.74 -3.89 -7.73
C GLY A 451 5.89 -3.90 -9.00
N VAL A 452 5.88 -5.03 -9.73
CA VAL A 452 5.10 -5.18 -10.97
C VAL A 452 3.60 -5.17 -10.67
N THR A 453 3.15 -5.93 -9.68
CA THR A 453 1.71 -6.06 -9.38
C THR A 453 1.12 -4.78 -8.81
N LEU A 454 1.79 -4.10 -7.88
CA LEU A 454 1.33 -2.81 -7.38
C LEU A 454 1.50 -1.70 -8.41
N GLY A 455 2.61 -1.70 -9.17
CA GLY A 455 2.85 -0.72 -10.23
C GLY A 455 1.84 -0.77 -11.36
N THR A 456 1.18 -1.91 -11.59
CA THR A 456 0.08 -2.06 -12.54
C THR A 456 -1.28 -1.87 -11.90
N LEU A 457 -1.51 -2.41 -10.70
CA LEU A 457 -2.82 -2.34 -10.04
C LEU A 457 -3.20 -0.91 -9.64
N LEU A 458 -2.26 -0.12 -9.06
CA LEU A 458 -2.57 1.22 -8.58
C LEU A 458 -3.05 2.17 -9.68
N PRO A 459 -2.37 2.30 -10.85
CA PRO A 459 -2.91 3.09 -11.96
C PRO A 459 -4.29 2.61 -12.43
N LEU A 460 -4.48 1.29 -12.50
CA LEU A 460 -5.77 0.71 -12.90
C LEU A 460 -6.88 1.03 -11.90
N CYS A 461 -6.60 1.14 -10.60
CA CYS A 461 -7.60 1.53 -9.60
C CYS A 461 -8.15 2.93 -9.86
N PHE A 462 -7.33 3.87 -10.34
CA PHE A 462 -7.79 5.23 -10.65
C PHE A 462 -8.71 5.27 -11.86
N ILE A 463 -8.39 4.53 -12.93
CA ILE A 463 -9.16 4.53 -14.16
C ILE A 463 -10.30 3.50 -14.18
N SER A 464 -10.47 2.72 -13.10
CA SER A 464 -11.50 1.67 -12.96
C SER A 464 -12.55 2.00 -11.90
N ASP A 465 -12.76 3.27 -11.60
CA ASP A 465 -13.75 3.76 -10.63
C ASP A 465 -13.57 3.21 -9.20
N VAL A 466 -12.34 2.85 -8.81
CA VAL A 466 -12.06 2.34 -7.45
C VAL A 466 -11.89 3.49 -6.46
N PHE A 467 -11.05 4.49 -6.79
CA PHE A 467 -10.74 5.61 -5.90
C PHE A 467 -11.42 6.92 -6.30
N VAL A 468 -11.85 7.07 -7.55
CA VAL A 468 -12.46 8.28 -8.08
C VAL A 468 -13.79 7.94 -8.73
N VAL A 469 -14.82 8.71 -8.42
CA VAL A 469 -16.22 8.43 -8.80
C VAL A 469 -16.83 9.63 -9.51
N GLY A 470 -17.71 9.33 -10.48
CA GLY A 470 -18.53 10.36 -11.13
C GLY A 470 -17.81 11.22 -12.15
N VAL A 471 -16.63 10.81 -12.59
CA VAL A 471 -15.80 11.58 -13.52
C VAL A 471 -15.76 10.95 -14.90
N SER A 472 -15.78 11.79 -15.93
CA SER A 472 -15.59 11.40 -17.32
C SER A 472 -14.10 11.30 -17.63
N TYR A 473 -13.63 10.10 -17.92
CA TYR A 473 -12.22 9.89 -18.31
C TYR A 473 -11.95 10.35 -19.75
N PRO A 474 -10.76 10.88 -20.05
CA PRO A 474 -10.32 11.05 -21.43
C PRO A 474 -10.45 9.74 -22.23
N PRO A 475 -10.79 9.80 -23.55
CA PRO A 475 -11.11 8.62 -24.36
C PRO A 475 -10.02 7.52 -24.32
N VAL A 476 -8.75 7.91 -24.28
CA VAL A 476 -7.61 6.98 -24.19
C VAL A 476 -7.62 6.22 -22.86
N LEU A 477 -7.82 6.90 -21.73
CA LEU A 477 -7.87 6.29 -20.41
C LEU A 477 -9.13 5.41 -20.26
N GLN A 478 -10.24 5.87 -20.84
CA GLN A 478 -11.48 5.10 -20.89
C GLN A 478 -11.26 3.79 -21.65
N GLY A 479 -10.72 3.84 -22.87
CA GLY A 479 -10.44 2.64 -23.67
C GLY A 479 -9.49 1.68 -22.96
N LEU A 480 -8.42 2.22 -22.36
CA LEU A 480 -7.47 1.42 -21.58
C LEU A 480 -8.15 0.71 -20.39
N SER A 481 -9.02 1.41 -19.66
CA SER A 481 -9.72 0.83 -18.51
C SER A 481 -10.67 -0.30 -18.90
N TRP A 482 -11.32 -0.20 -20.07
CA TRP A 482 -12.21 -1.24 -20.60
C TRP A 482 -11.47 -2.51 -21.07
N PHE A 483 -10.18 -2.44 -21.32
CA PHE A 483 -9.38 -3.61 -21.65
C PHE A 483 -9.10 -4.49 -20.42
N PHE A 484 -8.86 -3.89 -19.25
CA PHE A 484 -8.41 -4.61 -18.06
C PHE A 484 -9.57 -5.16 -17.20
N PRO A 485 -9.38 -6.32 -16.54
CA PRO A 485 -10.45 -6.99 -15.78
C PRO A 485 -10.93 -6.20 -14.55
N LEU A 486 -10.15 -5.26 -14.00
CA LEU A 486 -10.50 -4.54 -12.79
C LEU A 486 -11.76 -3.69 -12.98
N ARG A 487 -11.88 -2.94 -14.10
CA ARG A 487 -13.09 -2.15 -14.39
C ARG A 487 -14.32 -3.02 -14.53
N HIS A 488 -14.18 -4.19 -15.14
CA HIS A 488 -15.29 -5.12 -15.27
C HIS A 488 -15.72 -5.71 -13.93
N ALA A 489 -14.77 -6.01 -13.03
CA ALA A 489 -15.07 -6.45 -11.68
C ALA A 489 -15.80 -5.38 -10.87
N THR A 490 -15.31 -4.12 -10.88
CA THR A 490 -15.95 -3.02 -10.15
C THR A 490 -17.34 -2.72 -10.69
N ARG A 491 -17.52 -2.64 -12.02
CA ARG A 491 -18.82 -2.40 -12.65
C ARG A 491 -19.82 -3.52 -12.37
N ALA A 492 -19.42 -4.79 -12.48
CA ALA A 492 -20.31 -5.90 -12.17
C ALA A 492 -20.71 -5.93 -10.69
N LEU A 493 -19.77 -5.65 -9.77
CA LEU A 493 -20.08 -5.58 -8.34
C LEU A 493 -20.99 -4.41 -7.99
N THR A 494 -20.77 -3.23 -8.58
CA THR A 494 -21.64 -2.05 -8.36
C THR A 494 -23.03 -2.26 -8.95
N THR A 495 -23.14 -2.94 -10.10
CA THR A 495 -24.45 -3.32 -10.68
C THR A 495 -25.17 -4.30 -9.78
N ALA A 496 -24.49 -5.35 -9.30
CA ALA A 496 -25.07 -6.36 -8.42
C ALA A 496 -25.49 -5.77 -7.06
N ALA A 497 -24.70 -4.86 -6.50
CA ALA A 497 -25.00 -4.22 -5.22
C ALA A 497 -26.18 -3.24 -5.30
N GLY A 498 -26.37 -2.57 -6.43
CA GLY A 498 -27.45 -1.60 -6.67
C GLY A 498 -28.67 -2.15 -7.38
N ALA A 499 -28.75 -3.46 -7.63
CA ALA A 499 -29.87 -4.06 -8.36
C ALA A 499 -31.18 -3.99 -7.54
N THR A 500 -32.16 -3.30 -8.09
CA THR A 500 -33.51 -3.16 -7.51
C THR A 500 -34.59 -3.89 -8.30
N GLY A 501 -34.24 -4.70 -9.33
CA GLY A 501 -35.19 -5.21 -10.31
C GLY A 501 -35.05 -6.68 -10.69
N ILE A 502 -35.85 -7.05 -11.69
CA ILE A 502 -36.15 -8.41 -12.17
C ILE A 502 -34.91 -9.12 -12.78
N ASP A 503 -33.88 -8.40 -13.17
CA ASP A 503 -32.67 -8.95 -13.84
C ASP A 503 -31.66 -9.62 -12.91
N GLY A 504 -31.97 -9.80 -11.63
CA GLY A 504 -31.13 -10.52 -10.65
C GLY A 504 -29.73 -9.92 -10.43
N GLY A 505 -29.45 -8.71 -10.93
CA GLY A 505 -28.20 -7.98 -10.74
C GLY A 505 -26.98 -8.54 -11.51
N PHE A 506 -27.19 -9.49 -12.44
CA PHE A 506 -26.09 -10.07 -13.23
C PHE A 506 -25.73 -9.18 -14.43
N SER A 507 -24.49 -8.73 -14.48
CA SER A 507 -23.92 -8.03 -15.63
C SER A 507 -23.13 -8.99 -16.52
N TRP A 508 -23.85 -9.69 -17.42
CA TRP A 508 -23.28 -10.78 -18.24
C TRP A 508 -22.09 -10.36 -19.10
N VAL A 509 -22.10 -9.13 -19.61
CA VAL A 509 -20.99 -8.58 -20.41
C VAL A 509 -19.71 -8.51 -19.58
N HIS A 510 -19.79 -7.96 -18.37
CA HIS A 510 -18.64 -7.84 -17.47
C HIS A 510 -18.18 -9.20 -16.95
N LEU A 511 -19.12 -10.11 -16.63
CA LEU A 511 -18.81 -11.49 -16.23
C LEU A 511 -18.13 -12.25 -17.37
N GLY A 512 -18.58 -12.05 -18.62
CA GLY A 512 -17.98 -12.64 -19.82
C GLY A 512 -16.52 -12.22 -20.01
N VAL A 513 -16.21 -10.93 -19.81
CA VAL A 513 -14.82 -10.42 -19.90
C VAL A 513 -13.95 -11.01 -18.77
N LEU A 514 -14.46 -11.08 -17.54
CA LEU A 514 -13.76 -11.72 -16.43
C LEU A 514 -13.49 -13.21 -16.71
N ALA A 515 -14.46 -13.92 -17.27
CA ALA A 515 -14.30 -15.31 -17.68
C ALA A 515 -13.25 -15.45 -18.80
N ALA A 516 -13.27 -14.57 -19.80
CA ALA A 516 -12.27 -14.58 -20.88
C ALA A 516 -10.84 -14.35 -20.35
N TRP A 517 -10.64 -13.38 -19.46
CA TRP A 517 -9.35 -13.17 -18.79
C TRP A 517 -8.92 -14.37 -17.94
N THR A 518 -9.88 -15.03 -17.25
CA THR A 518 -9.61 -16.23 -16.47
C THR A 518 -9.15 -17.37 -17.36
N LEU A 519 -9.81 -17.59 -18.49
CA LEU A 519 -9.43 -18.63 -19.45
C LEU A 519 -8.05 -18.35 -20.08
N ALA A 520 -7.83 -17.11 -20.54
CA ALA A 520 -6.55 -16.68 -21.11
C ALA A 520 -5.39 -16.85 -20.12
N GLY A 521 -5.58 -16.39 -18.89
CA GLY A 521 -4.58 -16.55 -17.83
C GLY A 521 -4.32 -18.02 -17.48
N THR A 522 -5.38 -18.84 -17.41
CA THR A 522 -5.26 -20.29 -17.17
C THR A 522 -4.45 -20.96 -18.28
N ALA A 523 -4.69 -20.62 -19.55
CA ALA A 523 -3.92 -21.14 -20.66
C ALA A 523 -2.43 -20.77 -20.54
N VAL A 524 -2.11 -19.51 -20.20
CA VAL A 524 -0.73 -19.08 -19.97
C VAL A 524 -0.08 -19.86 -18.83
N VAL A 525 -0.79 -20.03 -17.72
CA VAL A 525 -0.30 -20.78 -16.56
C VAL A 525 -0.10 -22.25 -16.93
N ALA A 526 -1.03 -22.89 -17.63
CA ALA A 526 -0.91 -24.29 -18.03
C ALA A 526 0.32 -24.54 -18.91
N VAL A 527 0.59 -23.66 -19.87
CA VAL A 527 1.75 -23.78 -20.76
C VAL A 527 3.06 -23.47 -20.04
N ARG A 528 3.12 -22.41 -19.25
CA ARG A 528 4.38 -21.93 -18.65
C ARG A 528 4.71 -22.55 -17.31
N PHE A 529 3.71 -22.95 -16.51
CA PHE A 529 3.98 -23.53 -15.19
C PHE A 529 4.61 -24.92 -15.28
N SER A 530 4.34 -25.67 -16.35
CA SER A 530 5.02 -26.92 -16.66
C SER A 530 6.47 -26.71 -17.14
N SER A 531 6.76 -25.57 -17.78
CA SER A 531 8.07 -25.23 -18.34
C SER A 531 8.95 -24.38 -17.41
N VAL A 532 8.43 -23.88 -16.30
CA VAL A 532 9.25 -23.17 -15.29
C VAL A 532 10.19 -24.18 -14.63
N ARG A 533 11.35 -24.38 -15.26
CA ARG A 533 12.52 -24.98 -14.61
C ARG A 533 12.89 -24.05 -13.46
N LEU A 534 12.58 -24.48 -12.25
CA LEU A 534 13.02 -23.82 -11.02
C LEU A 534 14.53 -24.10 -10.89
N GLU A 535 15.35 -23.45 -11.70
CA GLU A 535 16.79 -23.47 -11.51
C GLU A 535 17.10 -22.71 -10.22
N PRO A 536 17.77 -23.36 -9.24
CA PRO A 536 18.24 -22.65 -8.08
C PRO A 536 19.21 -21.55 -8.56
N LYS A 537 19.06 -20.31 -8.04
CA LYS A 537 20.12 -19.32 -8.19
C LYS A 537 21.43 -19.96 -7.68
N ARG A 538 22.32 -20.33 -8.60
CA ARG A 538 23.69 -20.59 -8.22
C ARG A 538 24.20 -19.31 -7.57
N HIS A 539 24.40 -19.33 -6.26
CA HIS A 539 25.19 -18.31 -5.58
C HIS A 539 26.55 -18.32 -6.30
N ARG A 540 26.76 -17.38 -7.20
CA ARG A 540 28.10 -17.01 -7.61
C ARG A 540 28.73 -16.41 -6.37
N ALA A 541 29.53 -17.23 -5.68
CA ALA A 541 30.55 -16.76 -4.77
C ALA A 541 31.51 -15.92 -5.63
N SER A 542 31.52 -14.62 -5.42
CA SER A 542 32.58 -13.69 -5.82
C SER A 542 32.55 -12.51 -4.86
#